data_ba77407ebec16a2402c7939551ad9720
#
_entry.id   ba77407ebec16a2402c7939551ad9720
#
_cell.length_a   1.000
_cell.length_b   1.000
_cell.length_c   1.000
_cell.angle_alpha   90.00
_cell.angle_beta   90.00
_cell.angle_gamma   90.00
#
_symmetry.space_group_name_H-M   'P 1'
#
loop_
_entity.id
_entity.type
_entity.pdbx_description
1 polymer ?
#
loop_
_entity_poly.entity_id
_entity_poly.type
_entity_poly.pdbx_seq_one_letter_code
_entity_poly.pdbx_strand_id
1 'polypeptide(L)'
;ELTESERGRMIVLEGIANVEELVATSRDLARRLRPPALDDLGLVSAVRWHVNQIARSSSMAVDLQQNLDDRRLAPALELACFRVLQEAISNVLRHSLASTLSIALSLELDGLHLSVKDDGLGFNVDETFSKLQQMASLGLLGMRERVAGFGGSLQINASPGRGSEVLAFFPLPP
;
A
#
# COMPACT_ATOMS: atom_id res chain seq x y z
N GLU A 1 -33.77 40.30 1.12
CA GLU A 1 -33.01 40.21 -0.15
C GLU A 1 -31.57 40.60 0.15
N LEU A 2 -30.61 39.74 -0.23
CA LEU A 2 -29.16 39.99 -0.07
C LEU A 2 -28.75 41.14 -0.99
N THR A 3 -27.91 42.05 -0.51
CA THR A 3 -27.33 43.12 -1.33
C THR A 3 -26.36 42.52 -2.36
N GLU A 4 -26.06 43.21 -3.44
CA GLU A 4 -25.13 42.78 -4.48
C GLU A 4 -23.73 42.50 -3.93
N SER A 5 -23.29 43.25 -2.92
CA SER A 5 -22.04 43.07 -2.19
C SER A 5 -22.02 41.77 -1.36
N GLU A 6 -23.15 41.40 -0.74
CA GLU A 6 -23.27 40.17 0.03
C GLU A 6 -23.29 38.92 -0.86
N ARG A 7 -23.94 39.02 -2.03
CA ARG A 7 -23.89 37.97 -3.04
C ARG A 7 -22.48 37.75 -3.58
N GLY A 8 -21.77 38.86 -3.88
CA GLY A 8 -20.37 38.76 -4.32
C GLY A 8 -19.46 38.11 -3.29
N ARG A 9 -19.65 38.48 -1.99
CA ARG A 9 -18.89 37.89 -0.89
C ARG A 9 -19.19 36.40 -0.69
N MET A 10 -20.43 35.98 -0.85
CA MET A 10 -20.81 34.54 -0.79
C MET A 10 -20.16 33.74 -1.92
N ILE A 11 -20.20 34.24 -3.15
CA ILE A 11 -19.56 33.59 -4.29
C ILE A 11 -18.05 33.42 -4.08
N VAL A 12 -17.39 34.42 -3.52
CA VAL A 12 -15.96 34.37 -3.20
C VAL A 12 -15.68 33.33 -2.11
N LEU A 13 -16.47 33.28 -1.04
CA LEU A 13 -16.31 32.32 0.04
C LEU A 13 -16.56 30.86 -0.44
N GLU A 14 -17.57 30.68 -1.27
CA GLU A 14 -17.84 29.38 -1.89
C GLU A 14 -16.71 28.97 -2.85
N GLY A 15 -16.17 29.91 -3.62
CA GLY A 15 -14.99 29.68 -4.45
C GLY A 15 -13.74 29.27 -3.65
N ILE A 16 -13.50 29.94 -2.51
CA ILE A 16 -12.39 29.57 -1.61
C ILE A 16 -12.59 28.16 -1.05
N ALA A 17 -13.78 27.83 -0.56
CA ALA A 17 -14.09 26.49 -0.02
C ALA A 17 -13.87 25.39 -1.08
N ASN A 18 -14.32 25.61 -2.31
CA ASN A 18 -14.11 24.68 -3.43
C ASN A 18 -12.63 24.50 -3.77
N VAL A 19 -11.85 25.58 -3.74
CA VAL A 19 -10.38 25.51 -3.95
C VAL A 19 -9.69 24.76 -2.82
N GLU A 20 -10.08 24.99 -1.57
CA GLU A 20 -9.54 24.25 -0.41
C GLU A 20 -9.84 22.75 -0.50
N GLU A 21 -11.05 22.37 -0.90
CA GLU A 21 -11.44 20.98 -1.12
C GLU A 21 -10.64 20.33 -2.26
N LEU A 22 -10.46 21.03 -3.38
CA LEU A 22 -9.61 20.58 -4.48
C LEU A 22 -8.15 20.40 -4.07
N VAL A 23 -7.60 21.31 -3.29
CA VAL A 23 -6.24 21.23 -2.75
C VAL A 23 -6.12 20.03 -1.79
N ALA A 24 -7.11 19.82 -0.91
CA ALA A 24 -7.14 18.67 -0.01
C ALA A 24 -7.20 17.35 -0.78
N THR A 25 -8.08 17.27 -1.77
CA THR A 25 -8.22 16.09 -2.66
C THR A 25 -6.96 15.82 -3.46
N SER A 26 -6.33 16.86 -3.99
CA SER A 26 -5.06 16.76 -4.72
C SER A 26 -3.92 16.28 -3.82
N ARG A 27 -3.83 16.78 -2.59
CA ARG A 27 -2.86 16.31 -1.58
C ARG A 27 -3.09 14.86 -1.19
N ASP A 28 -4.32 14.43 -1.05
CA ASP A 28 -4.67 13.04 -0.76
C ASP A 28 -4.31 12.11 -1.94
N LEU A 29 -4.56 12.54 -3.16
CA LEU A 29 -4.11 11.85 -4.36
C LEU A 29 -2.58 11.77 -4.42
N ALA A 30 -1.88 12.86 -4.15
CA ALA A 30 -0.41 12.88 -4.12
C ALA A 30 0.15 11.95 -3.03
N ARG A 31 -0.45 11.94 -1.83
CA ARG A 31 -0.10 10.99 -0.75
C ARG A 31 -0.34 9.53 -1.15
N ARG A 32 -1.41 9.27 -1.90
CA ARG A 32 -1.67 7.93 -2.46
C ARG A 32 -0.70 7.57 -3.58
N LEU A 33 -0.25 8.56 -4.36
CA LEU A 33 0.68 8.36 -5.48
C LEU A 33 2.15 8.25 -5.02
N ARG A 34 2.59 9.00 -4.01
CA ARG A 34 3.94 8.91 -3.44
C ARG A 34 3.93 9.52 -2.03
N PRO A 35 3.96 8.70 -0.96
CA PRO A 35 3.98 9.25 0.40
C PRO A 35 5.21 10.12 0.63
N PRO A 36 5.06 11.38 1.09
CA PRO A 36 6.21 12.23 1.41
C PRO A 36 7.16 11.59 2.42
N ALA A 37 6.62 10.80 3.35
CA ALA A 37 7.40 10.05 4.33
C ALA A 37 8.41 9.08 3.69
N LEU A 38 8.11 8.56 2.48
CA LEU A 38 9.03 7.67 1.77
C LEU A 38 10.26 8.43 1.25
N ASP A 39 10.06 9.64 0.72
CA ASP A 39 11.15 10.45 0.18
C ASP A 39 12.01 11.03 1.29
N ASP A 40 11.38 11.53 2.36
CA ASP A 40 12.06 12.24 3.44
C ASP A 40 12.68 11.27 4.47
N LEU A 41 11.96 10.21 4.84
CA LEU A 41 12.27 9.34 5.98
C LEU A 41 12.59 7.89 5.59
N GLY A 42 12.44 7.51 4.30
CA GLY A 42 12.74 6.19 3.79
C GLY A 42 11.66 5.12 4.02
N LEU A 43 11.97 3.92 3.52
CA LEU A 43 11.02 2.80 3.47
C LEU A 43 10.50 2.39 4.85
N VAL A 44 11.37 2.21 5.83
CA VAL A 44 11.00 1.74 7.18
C VAL A 44 10.01 2.70 7.85
N SER A 45 10.30 4.00 7.80
CA SER A 45 9.44 5.02 8.40
C SER A 45 8.09 5.12 7.70
N ALA A 46 8.07 5.01 6.35
CA ALA A 46 6.85 4.99 5.57
C ALA A 46 5.99 3.75 5.89
N VAL A 47 6.61 2.57 6.00
CA VAL A 47 5.94 1.32 6.39
C VAL A 47 5.36 1.43 7.80
N ARG A 48 6.15 1.86 8.79
CA ARG A 48 5.68 2.06 10.17
C ARG A 48 4.51 3.02 10.25
N TRP A 49 4.57 4.14 9.53
CA TRP A 49 3.48 5.10 9.49
C TRP A 49 2.20 4.47 8.91
N HIS A 50 2.32 3.76 7.79
CA HIS A 50 1.19 3.10 7.13
C HIS A 50 0.55 2.03 8.03
N VAL A 51 1.35 1.16 8.64
CA VAL A 51 0.92 0.13 9.59
C VAL A 51 0.20 0.74 10.79
N ASN A 52 0.73 1.82 11.37
CA ASN A 52 0.09 2.51 12.48
C ASN A 52 -1.26 3.12 12.11
N GLN A 53 -1.43 3.59 10.88
CA GLN A 53 -2.73 4.08 10.40
C GLN A 53 -3.76 2.95 10.32
N ILE A 54 -3.36 1.78 9.86
CA ILE A 54 -4.25 0.61 9.77
C ILE A 54 -4.62 0.11 11.16
N ALA A 55 -3.67 -0.03 12.06
CA ALA A 55 -3.92 -0.44 13.44
C ALA A 55 -4.89 0.51 14.18
N ARG A 56 -4.92 1.79 13.82
CA ARG A 56 -5.86 2.78 14.38
C ARG A 56 -7.25 2.77 13.73
N SER A 57 -7.33 2.40 12.45
CA SER A 57 -8.57 2.47 11.67
C SER A 57 -9.30 1.12 11.55
N SER A 58 -8.67 0.03 11.97
CA SER A 58 -9.25 -1.32 11.95
C SER A 58 -9.16 -1.96 13.33
N SER A 59 -9.97 -2.99 13.58
CA SER A 59 -9.88 -3.84 14.78
C SER A 59 -8.83 -4.95 14.65
N MET A 60 -8.06 -4.96 13.58
CA MET A 60 -7.07 -5.99 13.27
C MET A 60 -5.82 -5.80 14.14
N ALA A 61 -5.31 -6.88 14.72
CA ALA A 61 -4.00 -6.87 15.35
C ALA A 61 -2.91 -6.89 14.27
N VAL A 62 -2.04 -5.87 14.28
CA VAL A 62 -0.98 -5.73 13.27
C VAL A 62 0.38 -5.87 13.93
N ASP A 63 1.19 -6.82 13.43
CA ASP A 63 2.60 -7.00 13.82
C ASP A 63 3.52 -6.59 12.66
N LEU A 64 4.58 -5.85 12.99
CA LEU A 64 5.59 -5.42 12.03
C LEU A 64 6.98 -5.78 12.53
N GLN A 65 7.66 -6.65 11.81
CA GLN A 65 9.06 -7.02 12.02
C GLN A 65 9.92 -6.45 10.90
N GLN A 66 11.08 -5.89 11.23
CA GLN A 66 12.01 -5.39 10.23
C GLN A 66 13.46 -5.39 10.76
N ASN A 67 14.44 -5.50 9.85
CA ASN A 67 15.88 -5.45 10.16
C ASN A 67 16.66 -4.40 9.33
N LEU A 68 15.95 -3.51 8.62
CA LEU A 68 16.59 -2.52 7.76
C LEU A 68 17.20 -1.36 8.54
N ASP A 69 16.79 -1.16 9.80
CA ASP A 69 17.10 0.04 10.58
C ASP A 69 16.75 1.31 9.77
N ASP A 70 17.64 2.30 9.73
CA ASP A 70 17.47 3.53 8.93
C ASP A 70 18.19 3.46 7.58
N ARG A 71 18.55 2.26 7.09
CA ARG A 71 19.25 2.10 5.83
C ARG A 71 18.38 2.55 4.65
N ARG A 72 18.94 3.43 3.81
CA ARG A 72 18.30 3.90 2.59
C ARG A 72 18.67 2.98 1.42
N LEU A 73 17.67 2.67 0.63
CA LEU A 73 17.82 1.94 -0.63
C LEU A 73 17.60 2.88 -1.81
N ALA A 74 17.78 2.38 -3.02
CA ALA A 74 17.45 3.17 -4.21
C ALA A 74 15.99 3.64 -4.17
N PRO A 75 15.68 4.94 -4.39
CA PRO A 75 14.32 5.48 -4.23
C PRO A 75 13.25 4.75 -5.05
N ALA A 76 13.62 4.24 -6.23
CA ALA A 76 12.73 3.45 -7.06
C ALA A 76 12.39 2.09 -6.42
N LEU A 77 13.35 1.45 -5.76
CA LEU A 77 13.17 0.18 -5.06
C LEU A 77 12.30 0.37 -3.81
N GLU A 78 12.60 1.41 -3.01
CA GLU A 78 11.78 1.76 -1.84
C GLU A 78 10.32 1.99 -2.24
N LEU A 79 10.09 2.74 -3.31
CA LEU A 79 8.74 2.99 -3.83
C LEU A 79 8.06 1.71 -4.32
N ALA A 80 8.76 0.87 -5.06
CA ALA A 80 8.21 -0.39 -5.56
C ALA A 80 7.80 -1.32 -4.42
N CYS A 81 8.67 -1.53 -3.42
CA CYS A 81 8.39 -2.32 -2.24
C CYS A 81 7.20 -1.76 -1.46
N PHE A 82 7.19 -0.45 -1.20
CA PHE A 82 6.09 0.21 -0.50
C PHE A 82 4.75 0.05 -1.23
N ARG A 83 4.73 0.10 -2.57
CA ARG A 83 3.52 -0.12 -3.37
C ARG A 83 3.01 -1.55 -3.31
N VAL A 84 3.91 -2.52 -3.29
CA VAL A 84 3.54 -3.94 -3.10
C VAL A 84 2.92 -4.13 -1.71
N LEU A 85 3.54 -3.56 -0.67
CA LEU A 85 2.99 -3.57 0.68
C LEU A 85 1.59 -2.95 0.75
N GLN A 86 1.40 -1.74 0.19
CA GLN A 86 0.10 -1.06 0.19
C GLN A 86 -0.99 -1.89 -0.48
N GLU A 87 -0.70 -2.48 -1.62
CA GLU A 87 -1.66 -3.31 -2.36
C GLU A 87 -1.99 -4.60 -1.60
N ALA A 88 -0.97 -5.28 -1.05
CA ALA A 88 -1.16 -6.48 -0.24
C ALA A 88 -2.06 -6.20 0.97
N ILE A 89 -1.77 -5.14 1.73
CA ILE A 89 -2.58 -4.73 2.88
C ILE A 89 -4.00 -4.33 2.44
N SER A 90 -4.14 -3.60 1.33
CA SER A 90 -5.46 -3.23 0.79
C SER A 90 -6.31 -4.46 0.44
N ASN A 91 -5.69 -5.52 -0.09
CA ASN A 91 -6.36 -6.78 -0.37
C ASN A 91 -6.81 -7.47 0.91
N VAL A 92 -5.98 -7.49 1.94
CA VAL A 92 -6.36 -8.01 3.27
C VAL A 92 -7.57 -7.27 3.82
N LEU A 93 -7.52 -5.94 3.88
CA LEU A 93 -8.60 -5.11 4.42
C LEU A 93 -9.94 -5.26 3.67
N ARG A 94 -9.89 -5.48 2.35
CA ARG A 94 -11.10 -5.59 1.51
C ARG A 94 -11.69 -6.99 1.47
N HIS A 95 -10.86 -8.03 1.59
CA HIS A 95 -11.26 -9.37 1.17
C HIS A 95 -11.04 -10.46 2.20
N SER A 96 -10.18 -10.25 3.21
CA SER A 96 -9.74 -11.38 4.05
C SER A 96 -10.64 -11.66 5.25
N LEU A 97 -11.33 -10.66 5.81
CA LEU A 97 -11.97 -10.74 7.13
C LEU A 97 -10.99 -11.21 8.23
N ALA A 98 -9.71 -10.90 8.09
CA ALA A 98 -8.66 -11.32 9.01
C ALA A 98 -8.76 -10.61 10.36
N SER A 99 -8.33 -11.29 11.42
CA SER A 99 -8.14 -10.73 12.75
C SER A 99 -6.69 -10.31 13.01
N THR A 100 -5.75 -10.90 12.29
CA THR A 100 -4.32 -10.61 12.43
C THR A 100 -3.66 -10.35 11.08
N LEU A 101 -2.72 -9.42 11.06
CA LEU A 101 -1.88 -9.07 9.94
C LEU A 101 -0.42 -9.04 10.38
N SER A 102 0.40 -9.90 9.84
CA SER A 102 1.84 -9.95 10.10
C SER A 102 2.60 -9.44 8.89
N ILE A 103 3.49 -8.49 9.10
CA ILE A 103 4.33 -7.89 8.06
C ILE A 103 5.79 -8.10 8.46
N ALA A 104 6.57 -8.67 7.55
CA ALA A 104 8.01 -8.78 7.72
C ALA A 104 8.72 -8.09 6.55
N LEU A 105 9.70 -7.25 6.88
CA LEU A 105 10.54 -6.56 5.92
C LEU A 105 12.01 -6.78 6.30
N SER A 106 12.73 -7.54 5.49
CA SER A 106 14.13 -7.85 5.77
C SER A 106 15.04 -7.53 4.60
N LEU A 107 16.21 -7.02 4.94
CA LEU A 107 17.31 -6.80 4.03
C LEU A 107 18.38 -7.85 4.30
N GLU A 108 18.65 -8.69 3.31
CA GLU A 108 19.61 -9.78 3.37
C GLU A 108 20.70 -9.60 2.31
N LEU A 109 21.65 -10.52 2.24
CA LEU A 109 22.77 -10.40 1.29
C LEU A 109 22.33 -10.47 -0.16
N ASP A 110 21.24 -11.22 -0.44
CA ASP A 110 20.68 -11.40 -1.77
C ASP A 110 19.68 -10.33 -2.20
N GLY A 111 19.09 -9.60 -1.23
CA GLY A 111 18.12 -8.57 -1.55
C GLY A 111 17.17 -8.16 -0.43
N LEU A 112 16.15 -7.41 -0.82
CA LEU A 112 15.06 -6.97 0.04
C LEU A 112 13.90 -7.97 -0.06
N HIS A 113 13.47 -8.48 1.09
CA HIS A 113 12.35 -9.39 1.24
C HIS A 113 11.20 -8.71 1.95
N LEU A 114 9.99 -8.88 1.42
CA LEU A 114 8.74 -8.43 2.02
C LEU A 114 7.79 -9.63 2.14
N SER A 115 7.27 -9.86 3.34
CA SER A 115 6.15 -10.77 3.60
C SER A 115 4.97 -9.99 4.19
N VAL A 116 3.77 -10.25 3.67
CA VAL A 116 2.50 -9.74 4.21
C VAL A 116 1.56 -10.93 4.35
N LYS A 117 1.22 -11.28 5.59
CA LYS A 117 0.45 -12.48 5.92
C LYS A 117 -0.77 -12.14 6.76
N ASP A 118 -1.91 -12.72 6.43
CA ASP A 118 -3.15 -12.62 7.18
C ASP A 118 -3.69 -14.00 7.59
N ASP A 119 -4.55 -14.02 8.60
CA ASP A 119 -5.25 -15.21 9.10
C ASP A 119 -6.70 -15.31 8.60
N GLY A 120 -7.05 -14.62 7.53
CA GLY A 120 -8.42 -14.51 7.05
C GLY A 120 -8.95 -15.68 6.24
N LEU A 121 -9.94 -15.40 5.40
CA LEU A 121 -10.64 -16.42 4.61
C LEU A 121 -9.74 -17.17 3.63
N GLY A 122 -8.66 -16.55 3.17
CA GLY A 122 -7.86 -17.07 2.08
C GLY A 122 -8.66 -17.25 0.78
N PHE A 123 -8.04 -17.80 -0.24
CA PHE A 123 -8.67 -18.03 -1.54
C PHE A 123 -7.94 -19.13 -2.33
N ASN A 124 -8.59 -19.64 -3.39
CA ASN A 124 -7.94 -20.53 -4.34
C ASN A 124 -7.15 -19.71 -5.35
N VAL A 125 -5.82 -19.84 -5.31
CA VAL A 125 -4.88 -19.05 -6.13
C VAL A 125 -5.10 -19.32 -7.61
N ASP A 126 -5.21 -20.58 -8.02
CA ASP A 126 -5.35 -20.97 -9.43
C ASP A 126 -6.66 -20.49 -10.05
N GLU A 127 -7.77 -20.64 -9.33
CA GLU A 127 -9.07 -20.12 -9.78
C GLU A 127 -9.07 -18.58 -9.87
N THR A 128 -8.41 -17.94 -8.92
CA THR A 128 -8.32 -16.48 -8.90
C THR A 128 -7.51 -16.01 -10.08
N PHE A 129 -6.33 -16.57 -10.35
CA PHE A 129 -5.53 -16.20 -11.52
C PHE A 129 -6.22 -16.52 -12.85
N SER A 130 -6.95 -17.61 -12.96
CA SER A 130 -7.74 -17.94 -14.16
C SER A 130 -8.87 -16.95 -14.42
N LYS A 131 -9.56 -16.48 -13.36
CA LYS A 131 -10.58 -15.43 -13.44
C LYS A 131 -9.96 -14.05 -13.69
N LEU A 132 -8.76 -13.78 -13.19
CA LEU A 132 -8.02 -12.53 -13.36
C LEU A 132 -7.56 -12.29 -14.81
N GLN A 133 -7.33 -13.34 -15.59
CA GLN A 133 -7.09 -13.22 -17.03
C GLN A 133 -8.34 -12.75 -17.79
N GLN A 134 -9.53 -12.90 -17.22
CA GLN A 134 -10.80 -12.50 -17.82
C GLN A 134 -11.37 -11.19 -17.23
N MET A 135 -11.05 -10.86 -15.97
CA MET A 135 -11.53 -9.64 -15.29
C MET A 135 -10.37 -9.06 -14.46
N ALA A 136 -9.67 -8.11 -15.05
CA ALA A 136 -8.52 -7.38 -14.51
C ALA A 136 -8.64 -7.05 -13.00
N SER A 137 -8.24 -7.92 -12.10
CA SER A 137 -7.80 -7.44 -10.80
C SER A 137 -6.39 -6.91 -11.00
N LEU A 138 -6.34 -5.64 -11.36
CA LEU A 138 -5.12 -4.86 -11.64
C LEU A 138 -4.11 -4.92 -10.48
N GLY A 139 -4.56 -5.24 -9.26
CA GLY A 139 -3.74 -5.25 -8.07
C GLY A 139 -2.67 -6.34 -8.04
N LEU A 140 -3.07 -7.62 -8.22
CA LEU A 140 -2.13 -8.74 -8.18
C LEU A 140 -1.15 -8.70 -9.36
N LEU A 141 -1.67 -8.37 -10.55
CA LEU A 141 -0.84 -8.21 -11.75
C LEU A 141 0.14 -7.04 -11.58
N GLY A 142 -0.34 -5.90 -11.08
CA GLY A 142 0.49 -4.72 -10.83
C GLY A 142 1.58 -4.95 -9.78
N MET A 143 1.33 -5.78 -8.75
CA MET A 143 2.37 -6.19 -7.81
C MET A 143 3.43 -7.04 -8.51
N ARG A 144 3.02 -8.02 -9.34
CA ARG A 144 3.95 -8.91 -10.07
C ARG A 144 4.83 -8.13 -11.04
N GLU A 145 4.23 -7.26 -11.84
CA GLU A 145 4.96 -6.42 -12.81
C GLU A 145 5.97 -5.50 -12.11
N ARG A 146 5.57 -4.92 -10.98
CA ARG A 146 6.41 -4.02 -10.19
C ARG A 146 7.64 -4.73 -9.64
N VAL A 147 7.48 -5.95 -9.12
CA VAL A 147 8.58 -6.76 -8.61
C VAL A 147 9.47 -7.26 -9.75
N ALA A 148 8.86 -7.74 -10.86
CA ALA A 148 9.57 -8.20 -12.03
C ALA A 148 10.41 -7.09 -12.71
N GLY A 149 9.96 -5.83 -12.64
CA GLY A 149 10.72 -4.67 -13.13
C GLY A 149 12.08 -4.46 -12.45
N PHE A 150 12.29 -5.08 -11.29
CA PHE A 150 13.58 -5.11 -10.57
C PHE A 150 14.31 -6.45 -10.71
N GLY A 151 13.84 -7.36 -11.56
CA GLY A 151 14.37 -8.72 -11.67
C GLY A 151 14.02 -9.61 -10.47
N GLY A 152 13.06 -9.18 -9.66
CA GLY A 152 12.61 -9.89 -8.48
C GLY A 152 11.49 -10.90 -8.74
N SER A 153 11.00 -11.53 -7.68
CA SER A 153 9.93 -12.52 -7.73
C SER A 153 8.81 -12.21 -6.75
N LEU A 154 7.55 -12.47 -7.14
CA LEU A 154 6.37 -12.40 -6.31
C LEU A 154 5.72 -13.75 -6.21
N GLN A 155 5.54 -14.24 -4.97
CA GLN A 155 4.81 -15.48 -4.68
C GLN A 155 3.59 -15.15 -3.83
N ILE A 156 2.47 -15.82 -4.10
CA ILE A 156 1.24 -15.69 -3.32
C ILE A 156 0.83 -17.09 -2.88
N ASN A 157 0.78 -17.29 -1.56
CA ASN A 157 0.33 -18.51 -0.92
C ASN A 157 -1.03 -18.23 -0.29
N ALA A 158 -2.08 -18.92 -0.71
CA ALA A 158 -3.40 -18.80 -0.10
C ALA A 158 -4.13 -20.13 -0.20
N SER A 159 -4.99 -20.38 0.77
CA SER A 159 -5.91 -21.53 0.74
C SER A 159 -7.19 -21.12 1.48
N PRO A 160 -8.38 -21.57 1.02
CA PRO A 160 -9.62 -21.30 1.71
C PRO A 160 -9.58 -21.69 3.20
N GLY A 161 -9.93 -20.75 4.08
CA GLY A 161 -9.92 -20.92 5.54
C GLY A 161 -8.56 -20.88 6.21
N ARG A 162 -7.47 -20.53 5.48
CA ARG A 162 -6.09 -20.49 6.03
C ARG A 162 -5.39 -19.16 5.82
N GLY A 163 -6.13 -18.12 5.45
CA GLY A 163 -5.55 -16.82 5.16
C GLY A 163 -4.76 -16.76 3.87
N SER A 164 -3.97 -15.71 3.73
CA SER A 164 -3.07 -15.54 2.59
C SER A 164 -1.72 -14.96 3.01
N GLU A 165 -0.72 -15.17 2.16
CA GLU A 165 0.62 -14.61 2.32
C GLU A 165 1.15 -14.15 0.96
N VAL A 166 1.58 -12.90 0.90
CA VAL A 166 2.28 -12.31 -0.24
C VAL A 166 3.75 -12.22 0.11
N LEU A 167 4.60 -12.86 -0.69
CA LEU A 167 6.06 -12.83 -0.58
C LEU A 167 6.63 -12.11 -1.80
N ALA A 168 7.35 -11.03 -1.58
CA ALA A 168 8.04 -10.29 -2.63
C ALA A 168 9.53 -10.23 -2.33
N PHE A 169 10.32 -10.56 -3.34
CA PHE A 169 11.78 -10.49 -3.33
C PHE A 169 12.25 -9.48 -4.36
N PHE A 170 13.14 -8.59 -3.95
CA PHE A 170 13.79 -7.60 -4.81
C PHE A 170 15.30 -7.79 -4.70
N PRO A 171 16.00 -8.26 -5.74
CA PRO A 171 17.44 -8.38 -5.73
C PRO A 171 18.09 -7.01 -5.61
N LEU A 172 19.19 -6.91 -4.86
CA LEU A 172 20.02 -5.74 -4.88
C LEU A 172 20.99 -5.82 -6.05
N PRO A 173 21.31 -4.69 -6.70
CA PRO A 173 22.39 -4.68 -7.66
C PRO A 173 23.70 -5.08 -6.98
N PRO A 174 24.57 -5.83 -7.68
CA PRO A 174 25.87 -6.26 -7.16
C PRO A 174 26.80 -5.10 -6.82
#